data_e71fa60911c35653a7ea70d5aa79a213
#
_entry.id   e71fa60911c35653a7ea70d5aa79a213
#
_cell.length_a   1.000
_cell.length_b   1.000
_cell.length_c   1.000
_cell.angle_alpha   90.00
_cell.angle_beta   90.00
_cell.angle_gamma   90.00
#
_symmetry.space_group_name_H-M   'P 1'
#
loop_
_entity.id
_entity.type
_entity.pdbx_description
1 polymer ?
#
loop_
_entity_poly.entity_id
_entity_poly.type
_entity_poly.pdbx_seq_one_letter_code
_entity_poly.pdbx_strand_id
1 'polypeptide(L)'
;VIMAGGRGKRLSPLTDKVPKPMLSLGNKPIIEHNIDNLISFGIKKIYISIRYLGEQIKDYFGDGSSKGIEIKYVWEDKPLGTAGSMSLINDFIKENILLINSDLFTNVNLERMYKSLISQKADMVIASTKYKVDIPYAVFKNDDDNRVIGFNEKPSYTFHSNAGIYMF
;
A
#
# COMPACT_ATOMS: atom_id res chain seq x y z
N VAL A 1 -4.00 -1.91 9.29
CA VAL A 1 -5.05 -2.22 8.28
C VAL A 1 -4.39 -2.59 6.96
N ILE A 2 -4.82 -3.70 6.35
CA ILE A 2 -4.38 -4.13 5.01
C ILE A 2 -5.55 -3.97 4.03
N MET A 3 -5.33 -3.22 2.94
CA MET A 3 -6.35 -2.99 1.92
C MET A 3 -6.31 -4.09 0.85
N ALA A 4 -7.28 -5.00 0.85
CA ALA A 4 -7.34 -6.15 -0.03
C ALA A 4 -8.66 -6.27 -0.84
N GLY A 5 -9.52 -5.24 -0.85
CA GLY A 5 -10.83 -5.26 -1.51
C GLY A 5 -10.79 -5.08 -3.04
N GLY A 6 -9.63 -4.77 -3.62
CA GLY A 6 -9.47 -4.46 -5.03
C GLY A 6 -9.61 -5.68 -5.97
N ARG A 7 -10.29 -5.52 -7.12
CA ARG A 7 -10.47 -6.60 -8.12
C ARG A 7 -9.20 -6.94 -8.91
N GLY A 8 -8.23 -6.01 -9.01
CA GLY A 8 -6.98 -6.27 -9.75
C GLY A 8 -7.15 -6.42 -11.27
N LYS A 9 -8.13 -5.76 -11.89
CA LYS A 9 -8.52 -5.92 -13.33
C LYS A 9 -7.35 -5.91 -14.33
N ARG A 10 -6.29 -5.15 -14.04
CA ARG A 10 -5.10 -5.05 -14.92
C ARG A 10 -4.29 -6.35 -15.02
N LEU A 11 -4.52 -7.29 -14.11
CA LEU A 11 -3.85 -8.59 -14.07
C LEU A 11 -4.72 -9.74 -14.57
N SER A 12 -5.91 -9.45 -15.15
CA SER A 12 -6.73 -10.49 -15.80
C SER A 12 -5.91 -11.17 -16.93
N PRO A 13 -6.01 -12.51 -17.10
CA PRO A 13 -6.93 -13.43 -16.45
C PRO A 13 -6.47 -13.98 -15.08
N LEU A 14 -5.27 -13.65 -14.59
CA LEU A 14 -4.74 -14.20 -13.32
C LEU A 14 -5.65 -13.90 -12.12
N THR A 15 -6.30 -12.74 -12.13
CA THR A 15 -7.17 -12.29 -11.03
C THR A 15 -8.65 -12.61 -11.21
N ASP A 16 -9.02 -13.41 -12.21
CA ASP A 16 -10.42 -13.75 -12.44
C ASP A 16 -10.92 -14.81 -11.44
N LYS A 17 -10.04 -15.69 -10.97
CA LYS A 17 -10.36 -16.78 -10.03
C LYS A 17 -9.63 -16.67 -8.68
N VAL A 18 -8.59 -15.85 -8.59
CA VAL A 18 -7.77 -15.66 -7.40
C VAL A 18 -7.66 -14.15 -7.13
N PRO A 19 -7.97 -13.66 -5.93
CA PRO A 19 -7.83 -12.22 -5.67
C PRO A 19 -6.36 -11.81 -5.72
N LYS A 20 -6.08 -10.60 -6.21
CA LYS A 20 -4.70 -10.10 -6.38
C LYS A 20 -3.78 -10.34 -5.19
N PRO A 21 -4.21 -10.12 -3.92
CA PRO A 21 -3.37 -10.36 -2.75
C PRO A 21 -2.96 -11.82 -2.56
N MET A 22 -3.73 -12.75 -3.12
CA MET A 22 -3.48 -14.20 -3.03
C MET A 22 -2.65 -14.75 -4.19
N LEU A 23 -2.25 -13.92 -5.16
CA LEU A 23 -1.28 -14.34 -6.17
C LEU A 23 0.05 -14.68 -5.49
N SER A 24 0.63 -15.83 -5.88
CA SER A 24 1.86 -16.32 -5.27
C SER A 24 3.07 -15.49 -5.69
N LEU A 25 3.91 -15.18 -4.71
CA LEU A 25 5.25 -14.65 -4.90
C LEU A 25 6.23 -15.63 -4.21
N GLY A 26 6.93 -16.42 -5.00
CA GLY A 26 7.66 -17.57 -4.49
C GLY A 26 6.71 -18.67 -4.00
N ASN A 27 6.83 -19.06 -2.73
CA ASN A 27 6.10 -20.20 -2.14
C ASN A 27 4.83 -19.82 -1.37
N LYS A 28 4.47 -18.54 -1.31
CA LYS A 28 3.29 -18.07 -0.55
C LYS A 28 2.65 -16.83 -1.18
N PRO A 29 1.38 -16.51 -0.83
CA PRO A 29 0.70 -15.33 -1.32
C PRO A 29 1.43 -14.01 -1.00
N ILE A 30 1.30 -13.01 -1.87
CA ILE A 30 1.96 -11.71 -1.65
C ILE A 30 1.49 -11.03 -0.36
N ILE A 31 0.22 -11.14 -0.02
CA ILE A 31 -0.32 -10.60 1.24
C ILE A 31 0.32 -11.27 2.48
N GLU A 32 0.70 -12.54 2.39
CA GLU A 32 1.34 -13.25 3.50
C GLU A 32 2.74 -12.71 3.78
N HIS A 33 3.50 -12.30 2.75
CA HIS A 33 4.77 -11.59 2.96
C HIS A 33 4.56 -10.29 3.74
N ASN A 34 3.47 -9.55 3.45
CA ASN A 34 3.14 -8.34 4.20
C ASN A 34 2.80 -8.65 5.65
N ILE A 35 1.96 -9.66 5.90
CA ILE A 35 1.59 -10.07 7.26
C ILE A 35 2.82 -10.50 8.06
N ASP A 36 3.70 -11.33 7.49
CA ASP A 36 4.93 -11.77 8.16
C ASP A 36 5.86 -10.60 8.47
N ASN A 37 5.97 -9.63 7.55
CA ASN A 37 6.71 -8.40 7.79
C ASN A 37 6.10 -7.59 8.95
N LEU A 38 4.78 -7.43 9.00
CA LEU A 38 4.10 -6.75 10.11
C LEU A 38 4.35 -7.45 11.46
N ILE A 39 4.31 -8.78 11.47
CA ILE A 39 4.60 -9.59 12.65
C ILE A 39 6.04 -9.34 13.13
N SER A 40 7.01 -9.25 12.22
CA SER A 40 8.41 -8.99 12.56
C SER A 40 8.64 -7.64 13.25
N PHE A 41 7.74 -6.66 13.02
CA PHE A 41 7.70 -5.37 13.74
C PHE A 41 6.83 -5.42 15.02
N GLY A 42 6.36 -6.59 15.43
CA GLY A 42 5.60 -6.77 16.68
C GLY A 42 4.11 -6.44 16.58
N ILE A 43 3.56 -6.28 15.36
CA ILE A 43 2.13 -6.04 15.17
C ILE A 43 1.35 -7.33 15.44
N LYS A 44 0.38 -7.27 16.38
CA LYS A 44 -0.40 -8.41 16.86
C LYS A 44 -1.85 -8.40 16.40
N LYS A 45 -2.38 -7.27 15.95
CA LYS A 45 -3.76 -7.13 15.48
C LYS A 45 -3.79 -6.53 14.10
N ILE A 46 -4.43 -7.21 13.16
CA ILE A 46 -4.52 -6.81 11.76
C ILE A 46 -5.99 -6.82 11.33
N TYR A 47 -6.43 -5.73 10.70
CA TYR A 47 -7.68 -5.67 9.97
C TYR A 47 -7.37 -5.83 8.49
N ILE A 48 -8.07 -6.74 7.81
CA ILE A 48 -7.97 -6.92 6.36
C ILE A 48 -9.29 -6.49 5.73
N SER A 49 -9.25 -5.40 4.97
CA SER A 49 -10.39 -4.97 4.16
C SER A 49 -10.50 -5.89 2.95
N ILE A 50 -11.64 -6.55 2.79
CA ILE A 50 -11.89 -7.54 1.73
C ILE A 50 -13.19 -7.24 1.00
N ARG A 51 -13.27 -7.66 -0.27
CA ARG A 51 -14.46 -7.55 -1.10
C ARG A 51 -14.46 -8.61 -2.20
N TYR A 52 -13.74 -8.38 -3.30
CA TYR A 52 -13.69 -9.30 -4.45
C TYR A 52 -12.93 -10.57 -4.08
N LEU A 53 -13.61 -11.72 -4.14
CA LEU A 53 -13.09 -13.04 -3.74
C LEU A 53 -12.49 -13.05 -2.32
N GLY A 54 -13.02 -12.19 -1.43
CA GLY A 54 -12.49 -11.99 -0.08
C GLY A 54 -12.56 -13.24 0.80
N GLU A 55 -13.51 -14.16 0.55
CA GLU A 55 -13.59 -15.42 1.29
C GLU A 55 -12.31 -16.25 1.14
N GLN A 56 -11.67 -16.25 -0.04
CA GLN A 56 -10.41 -16.98 -0.21
C GLN A 56 -9.28 -16.46 0.71
N ILE A 57 -9.26 -15.15 1.00
CA ILE A 57 -8.30 -14.56 1.93
C ILE A 57 -8.64 -15.00 3.37
N LYS A 58 -9.93 -14.93 3.73
CA LYS A 58 -10.44 -15.33 5.03
C LYS A 58 -10.22 -16.82 5.31
N ASP A 59 -10.50 -17.68 4.33
CA ASP A 59 -10.31 -19.14 4.46
C ASP A 59 -8.83 -19.50 4.63
N TYR A 60 -7.92 -18.76 3.98
CA TYR A 60 -6.49 -19.02 4.04
C TYR A 60 -5.86 -18.63 5.39
N PHE A 61 -6.23 -17.47 5.95
CA PHE A 61 -5.61 -16.96 7.17
C PHE A 61 -6.42 -17.22 8.44
N GLY A 62 -7.71 -17.58 8.31
CA GLY A 62 -8.61 -17.75 9.46
C GLY A 62 -8.65 -16.52 10.34
N ASP A 63 -8.57 -16.73 11.66
CA ASP A 63 -8.51 -15.66 12.65
C ASP A 63 -7.07 -15.16 12.95
N GLY A 64 -6.06 -15.71 12.28
CA GLY A 64 -4.66 -15.38 12.46
C GLY A 64 -3.95 -16.12 13.59
N SER A 65 -4.64 -16.97 14.35
CA SER A 65 -4.09 -17.71 15.49
C SER A 65 -2.90 -18.59 15.09
N SER A 66 -2.93 -19.19 13.90
CA SER A 66 -1.83 -20.00 13.34
C SER A 66 -0.50 -19.21 13.18
N LYS A 67 -0.58 -17.88 13.10
CA LYS A 67 0.56 -16.96 13.01
C LYS A 67 0.82 -16.20 14.32
N GLY A 68 0.08 -16.50 15.39
CA GLY A 68 0.22 -15.85 16.70
C GLY A 68 -0.26 -14.40 16.74
N ILE A 69 -1.20 -14.04 15.87
CA ILE A 69 -1.83 -12.72 15.76
C ILE A 69 -3.36 -12.83 15.74
N GLU A 70 -4.05 -11.71 15.88
CA GLU A 70 -5.48 -11.57 15.65
C GLU A 70 -5.72 -10.94 14.27
N ILE A 71 -6.50 -11.59 13.41
CA ILE A 71 -6.95 -11.04 12.13
C ILE A 71 -8.47 -10.82 12.19
N LYS A 72 -8.90 -9.61 11.86
CA LYS A 72 -10.30 -9.24 11.65
C LYS A 72 -10.53 -8.84 10.21
N TYR A 73 -11.69 -9.22 9.67
CA TYR A 73 -12.06 -8.91 8.29
C TYR A 73 -13.10 -7.80 8.24
N VAL A 74 -12.85 -6.83 7.36
CA VAL A 74 -13.75 -5.71 7.11
C VAL A 74 -14.30 -5.86 5.69
N TRP A 75 -15.60 -6.16 5.59
CA TRP A 75 -16.26 -6.34 4.31
C TRP A 75 -16.70 -5.01 3.71
N GLU A 76 -16.29 -4.74 2.48
CA GLU A 76 -16.73 -3.58 1.71
C GLU A 76 -17.86 -3.98 0.75
N ASP A 77 -19.05 -3.41 0.90
CA ASP A 77 -20.16 -3.61 -0.04
C ASP A 77 -19.87 -2.98 -1.40
N LYS A 78 -19.16 -1.84 -1.38
CA LYS A 78 -18.72 -1.10 -2.57
C LYS A 78 -17.28 -0.60 -2.40
N PRO A 79 -16.57 -0.26 -3.50
CA PRO A 79 -15.23 0.32 -3.38
C PRO A 79 -15.25 1.62 -2.58
N LEU A 80 -14.53 1.67 -1.47
CA LEU A 80 -14.46 2.84 -0.59
C LEU A 80 -13.17 3.66 -0.79
N GLY A 81 -12.37 3.34 -1.81
CA GLY A 81 -11.09 3.99 -2.06
C GLY A 81 -9.98 3.50 -1.12
N THR A 82 -8.92 4.29 -1.01
CA THR A 82 -7.70 3.86 -0.31
C THR A 82 -7.90 3.67 1.19
N ALA A 83 -8.61 4.55 1.86
CA ALA A 83 -8.75 4.54 3.32
C ALA A 83 -10.20 4.39 3.81
N GLY A 84 -11.17 4.37 2.90
CA GLY A 84 -12.58 4.43 3.27
C GLY A 84 -13.07 3.22 4.06
N SER A 85 -12.46 2.03 3.88
CA SER A 85 -12.79 0.84 4.68
C SER A 85 -12.50 1.01 6.17
N MET A 86 -11.63 1.95 6.54
CA MET A 86 -11.34 2.24 7.95
C MET A 86 -12.57 2.78 8.70
N SER A 87 -13.49 3.48 8.01
CA SER A 87 -14.75 3.96 8.61
C SER A 87 -15.69 2.83 9.05
N LEU A 88 -15.45 1.61 8.59
CA LEU A 88 -16.20 0.42 8.96
C LEU A 88 -15.63 -0.27 10.21
N ILE A 89 -14.49 0.19 10.74
CA ILE A 89 -13.83 -0.38 11.92
C ILE A 89 -14.23 0.46 13.14
N ASN A 90 -15.00 -0.14 14.03
CA ASN A 90 -15.51 0.56 15.23
C ASN A 90 -14.67 0.30 16.48
N ASP A 91 -13.70 -0.61 16.42
CA ASP A 91 -12.93 -1.06 17.59
C ASP A 91 -11.42 -0.81 17.45
N PHE A 92 -11.02 0.33 16.86
CA PHE A 92 -9.64 0.79 16.94
C PHE A 92 -9.24 1.02 18.40
N ILE A 93 -8.21 0.27 18.86
CA ILE A 93 -7.75 0.32 20.25
C ILE A 93 -6.58 1.30 20.39
N LYS A 94 -5.90 1.64 19.29
CA LYS A 94 -4.66 2.41 19.29
C LYS A 94 -4.85 3.74 18.59
N GLU A 95 -4.14 4.76 19.08
CA GLU A 95 -4.14 6.09 18.48
C GLU A 95 -3.43 6.13 17.13
N ASN A 96 -2.39 5.28 16.94
CA ASN A 96 -1.64 5.24 15.68
C ASN A 96 -2.04 4.03 14.84
N ILE A 97 -2.28 4.27 13.58
CA ILE A 97 -2.74 3.29 12.60
C ILE A 97 -1.73 3.18 11.47
N LEU A 98 -1.36 1.94 11.14
CA LEU A 98 -0.65 1.62 9.91
C LEU A 98 -1.63 1.11 8.87
N LEU A 99 -1.71 1.78 7.73
CA LEU A 99 -2.52 1.40 6.58
C LEU A 99 -1.59 1.03 5.42
N ILE A 100 -1.77 -0.17 4.85
CA ILE A 100 -0.93 -0.67 3.76
C ILE A 100 -1.76 -1.30 2.64
N ASN A 101 -1.24 -1.22 1.42
CA ASN A 101 -1.77 -2.01 0.31
C ASN A 101 -1.40 -3.49 0.49
N SER A 102 -2.27 -4.39 0.06
CA SER A 102 -2.09 -5.85 0.19
C SER A 102 -1.11 -6.47 -0.81
N ASP A 103 -0.75 -5.73 -1.86
CA ASP A 103 0.05 -6.19 -2.99
C ASP A 103 1.48 -5.66 -2.99
N LEU A 104 1.96 -5.27 -1.82
CA LEU A 104 3.31 -4.73 -1.66
C LEU A 104 4.33 -5.87 -1.42
N PHE A 105 5.53 -5.65 -1.96
CA PHE A 105 6.73 -6.36 -1.57
C PHE A 105 7.80 -5.33 -1.26
N THR A 106 8.10 -5.12 0.03
CA THR A 106 8.86 -3.96 0.48
C THR A 106 9.76 -4.29 1.66
N ASN A 107 10.85 -3.55 1.77
CA ASN A 107 11.77 -3.54 2.91
C ASN A 107 11.71 -2.22 3.71
N VAL A 108 10.58 -1.49 3.62
CA VAL A 108 10.37 -0.27 4.39
C VAL A 108 10.51 -0.53 5.88
N ASN A 109 11.31 0.28 6.56
CA ASN A 109 11.46 0.21 8.00
C ASN A 109 10.29 0.93 8.70
N LEU A 110 9.32 0.16 9.17
CA LEU A 110 8.13 0.68 9.84
C LEU A 110 8.44 1.36 11.17
N GLU A 111 9.46 0.90 11.89
CA GLU A 111 9.90 1.56 13.13
C GLU A 111 10.41 2.98 12.86
N ARG A 112 11.17 3.17 11.77
CA ARG A 112 11.61 4.51 11.35
C ARG A 112 10.44 5.41 10.98
N MET A 113 9.43 4.88 10.31
CA MET A 113 8.20 5.63 10.00
C MET A 113 7.51 6.07 11.29
N TYR A 114 7.36 5.15 12.25
CA TYR A 114 6.75 5.46 13.56
C TYR A 114 7.56 6.53 14.32
N LYS A 115 8.88 6.38 14.40
CA LYS A 115 9.76 7.40 15.01
C LYS A 115 9.61 8.77 14.35
N SER A 116 9.47 8.81 13.03
CA SER A 116 9.23 10.06 12.30
C SER A 116 7.85 10.67 12.62
N LEU A 117 6.81 9.86 12.71
CA LEU A 117 5.47 10.31 13.09
C LEU A 117 5.50 11.02 14.45
N ILE A 118 6.07 10.36 15.45
CA ILE A 118 6.11 10.89 16.83
C ILE A 118 7.05 12.08 16.97
N SER A 119 8.28 11.97 16.46
CA SER A 119 9.31 13.01 16.67
C SER A 119 9.01 14.32 15.95
N GLN A 120 8.35 14.23 14.80
CA GLN A 120 7.96 15.40 14.01
C GLN A 120 6.55 15.91 14.36
N LYS A 121 5.83 15.21 15.26
CA LYS A 121 4.41 15.47 15.58
C LYS A 121 3.58 15.58 14.30
N ALA A 122 3.84 14.71 13.33
CA ALA A 122 3.17 14.72 12.05
C ALA A 122 1.80 14.07 12.16
N ASP A 123 0.81 14.59 11.43
CA ASP A 123 -0.52 13.96 11.33
C ASP A 123 -0.46 12.65 10.52
N MET A 124 0.50 12.57 9.58
CA MET A 124 0.69 11.37 8.74
C MET A 124 2.13 11.28 8.23
N VAL A 125 2.64 10.05 8.16
CA VAL A 125 3.89 9.70 7.47
C VAL A 125 3.57 8.74 6.34
N ILE A 126 4.04 9.07 5.12
CA ILE A 126 3.79 8.29 3.91
C ILE A 126 5.13 7.74 3.40
N ALA A 127 5.19 6.43 3.16
CA ALA A 127 6.33 5.87 2.46
C ALA A 127 6.28 6.25 0.98
N SER A 128 7.41 6.70 0.44
CA SER A 128 7.55 7.02 -0.97
C SER A 128 8.78 6.36 -1.58
N THR A 129 8.71 6.09 -2.87
CA THR A 129 9.84 5.63 -3.66
C THR A 129 10.23 6.67 -4.69
N LYS A 130 11.53 6.78 -4.98
CA LYS A 130 12.02 7.67 -6.03
C LYS A 130 11.68 7.07 -7.39
N TYR A 131 11.04 7.88 -8.22
CA TYR A 131 10.74 7.57 -9.60
C TYR A 131 11.47 8.55 -10.51
N LYS A 132 12.43 8.05 -11.29
CA LYS A 132 13.26 8.84 -12.18
C LYS A 132 12.73 8.74 -13.60
N VAL A 133 12.62 9.88 -14.27
CA VAL A 133 12.24 9.99 -15.68
C VAL A 133 13.37 10.68 -16.40
N ASP A 134 14.04 9.98 -17.29
CA ASP A 134 15.06 10.54 -18.18
C ASP A 134 14.40 10.87 -19.52
N ILE A 135 14.49 12.15 -19.96
CA ILE A 135 14.01 12.58 -21.27
C ILE A 135 15.19 12.56 -22.25
N PRO A 136 15.17 11.71 -23.30
CA PRO A 136 16.32 11.55 -24.19
C PRO A 136 16.49 12.71 -25.21
N TYR A 137 15.73 13.79 -25.06
CA TYR A 137 15.73 14.96 -25.95
C TYR A 137 15.90 16.26 -25.17
N ALA A 138 16.27 17.34 -25.86
CA ALA A 138 16.20 18.68 -25.30
C ALA A 138 14.75 19.07 -24.99
N VAL A 139 14.50 19.60 -23.80
CA VAL A 139 13.18 20.13 -23.37
C VAL A 139 13.23 21.63 -23.40
N PHE A 140 12.44 22.25 -24.28
CA PHE A 140 12.36 23.69 -24.38
C PHE A 140 11.61 24.32 -23.21
N LYS A 141 12.06 25.53 -22.85
CA LYS A 141 11.34 26.44 -21.96
C LYS A 141 10.74 27.55 -22.81
N ASN A 142 9.44 27.70 -22.74
CA ASN A 142 8.73 28.72 -23.51
C ASN A 142 8.21 29.81 -22.57
N ASP A 143 8.08 31.04 -23.08
CA ASP A 143 7.29 32.09 -22.45
C ASP A 143 5.80 31.93 -22.74
N ASP A 144 4.99 32.87 -22.24
CA ASP A 144 3.52 32.88 -22.44
C ASP A 144 3.09 33.05 -23.90
N ASP A 145 3.98 33.61 -24.75
CA ASP A 145 3.79 33.76 -26.17
C ASP A 145 4.32 32.58 -27.02
N ASN A 146 4.68 31.45 -26.35
CA ASN A 146 5.30 30.26 -26.96
C ASN A 146 6.68 30.52 -27.62
N ARG A 147 7.39 31.57 -27.27
CA ARG A 147 8.76 31.78 -27.75
C ARG A 147 9.73 30.96 -26.88
N VAL A 148 10.68 30.28 -27.52
CA VAL A 148 11.72 29.54 -26.81
C VAL A 148 12.67 30.52 -26.11
N ILE A 149 12.68 30.47 -24.78
CA ILE A 149 13.57 31.29 -23.91
C ILE A 149 14.74 30.49 -23.32
N GLY A 150 14.79 29.18 -23.59
CA GLY A 150 15.88 28.34 -23.15
C GLY A 150 15.55 26.85 -23.35
N PHE A 151 16.49 25.99 -22.98
CA PHE A 151 16.25 24.54 -23.01
C PHE A 151 17.09 23.82 -21.95
N ASN A 152 16.66 22.61 -21.59
CA ASN A 152 17.42 21.67 -20.80
C ASN A 152 17.79 20.48 -21.69
N GLU A 153 19.09 20.21 -21.88
CA GLU A 153 19.57 19.06 -22.65
C GLU A 153 19.39 17.77 -21.86
N LYS A 154 18.62 16.82 -22.40
CA LYS A 154 18.40 15.48 -21.84
C LYS A 154 18.14 15.50 -20.33
N PRO A 155 17.15 16.24 -19.85
CA PRO A 155 16.94 16.42 -18.42
C PRO A 155 16.47 15.13 -17.77
N SER A 156 16.85 14.98 -16.50
CA SER A 156 16.36 13.91 -15.63
C SER A 156 15.54 14.52 -14.51
N TYR A 157 14.31 14.01 -14.35
CA TYR A 157 13.39 14.43 -13.30
C TYR A 157 13.20 13.31 -12.29
N THR A 158 13.27 13.66 -11.02
CA THR A 158 13.01 12.70 -9.93
C THR A 158 11.74 13.10 -9.21
N PHE A 159 10.81 12.17 -9.14
CA PHE A 159 9.55 12.31 -8.42
C PHE A 159 9.53 11.35 -7.23
N HIS A 160 8.74 11.67 -6.22
CA HIS A 160 8.44 10.78 -5.12
C HIS A 160 7.06 10.17 -5.36
N SER A 161 7.01 8.91 -5.76
CA SER A 161 5.75 8.19 -5.94
C SER A 161 5.32 7.52 -4.65
N ASN A 162 4.02 7.48 -4.43
CA ASN A 162 3.40 6.85 -3.27
C ASN A 162 3.66 5.34 -3.27
N ALA A 163 4.21 4.82 -2.17
CA ALA A 163 4.50 3.39 -2.00
C ALA A 163 3.33 2.60 -1.39
N GLY A 164 2.19 3.22 -1.10
CA GLY A 164 1.01 2.55 -0.55
C GLY A 164 1.13 2.11 0.91
N ILE A 165 1.94 2.83 1.69
CA ILE A 165 2.12 2.61 3.13
C ILE A 165 1.96 3.95 3.84
N TYR A 166 1.05 4.01 4.80
CA TYR A 166 0.67 5.22 5.52
C TYR A 166 0.62 4.92 7.02
N MET A 167 1.10 5.85 7.83
CA MET A 167 1.05 5.77 9.29
C MET A 167 0.56 7.10 9.85
N PHE A 168 -0.47 7.08 10.68
CA PHE A 168 -1.12 8.25 11.25
C PHE A 168 -1.82 7.89 12.57
#